data_558c045f6274681c4aa46646dcf473e6
#
_entry.id   558c045f6274681c4aa46646dcf473e6
#
_cell.length_a   1.000
_cell.length_b   1.000
_cell.length_c   1.000
_cell.angle_alpha   90.00
_cell.angle_beta   90.00
_cell.angle_gamma   90.00
#
_symmetry.space_group_name_H-M   'P 1'
#
loop_
_entity.id
_entity.type
_entity.pdbx_description
1 polymer ?
#
loop_
_entity_poly.entity_id
_entity_poly.type
_entity_poly.pdbx_seq_one_letter_code
_entity_poly.pdbx_strand_id
1 'polypeptide(L)'
;MLSIEHLYFSYQGQPPYVLNDLNLHIHSGDYISIVGDNGSGKSTLLRLILGFLAPVKGSIKLDSNNIRYVSQKNDFSHAGFPITVTEILDSYRKLLKLKDKNEVNRVLELTNMTEFKDRLISKLSGGQAQRVSIARALIGSPDLIILDEPSTGIDRKSQEGIYALLRDLNQKHHITIISVEHNLEMAIANSTNIYHISNGHGHLCSPEQYACEIMHNTGRNPVDHENCSCFTDVTTQAQAQAQAQAQAQAQAQADDTTTEEVRHV
;
A
#
# COMPACT_ATOMS: atom_id res chain seq x y z
N MET A 1 -6.09 8.94 -9.47
CA MET A 1 -5.44 7.63 -9.75
C MET A 1 -6.18 6.47 -9.10
N LEU A 2 -6.30 6.45 -7.77
CA LEU A 2 -7.09 5.48 -7.00
C LEU A 2 -7.99 6.22 -6.02
N SER A 3 -9.29 5.84 -5.94
CA SER A 3 -10.24 6.31 -4.93
C SER A 3 -10.89 5.10 -4.26
N ILE A 4 -10.86 5.08 -2.94
CA ILE A 4 -11.55 4.12 -2.08
C ILE A 4 -12.50 4.91 -1.21
N GLU A 5 -13.79 4.55 -1.22
CA GLU A 5 -14.84 5.25 -0.50
C GLU A 5 -15.68 4.27 0.31
N HIS A 6 -15.74 4.51 1.63
CA HIS A 6 -16.55 3.74 2.58
C HIS A 6 -16.39 2.22 2.45
N LEU A 7 -15.11 1.74 2.34
CA LEU A 7 -14.79 0.35 2.07
C LEU A 7 -14.97 -0.52 3.31
N TYR A 8 -15.84 -1.52 3.22
CA TYR A 8 -15.99 -2.58 4.22
C TYR A 8 -15.69 -3.93 3.59
N PHE A 9 -14.94 -4.75 4.30
CA PHE A 9 -14.63 -6.10 3.85
C PHE A 9 -14.61 -7.13 4.98
N SER A 10 -15.17 -8.30 4.70
CA SER A 10 -15.10 -9.51 5.52
C SER A 10 -15.06 -10.71 4.59
N TYR A 11 -14.26 -11.72 4.94
CA TYR A 11 -14.20 -12.99 4.18
C TYR A 11 -15.50 -13.79 4.25
N GLN A 12 -16.36 -13.51 5.23
CA GLN A 12 -17.67 -14.16 5.40
C GLN A 12 -18.82 -13.35 4.81
N GLY A 13 -18.54 -12.17 4.24
CA GLY A 13 -19.55 -11.27 3.66
C GLY A 13 -20.40 -10.51 4.67
N GLN A 14 -20.16 -10.68 5.98
CA GLN A 14 -20.89 -10.06 7.08
C GLN A 14 -19.98 -9.72 8.25
N PRO A 15 -20.41 -8.88 9.21
CA PRO A 15 -19.60 -8.57 10.41
C PRO A 15 -19.18 -9.83 11.18
N PRO A 16 -18.03 -9.81 11.88
CA PRO A 16 -17.12 -8.66 12.00
C PRO A 16 -16.30 -8.39 10.73
N TYR A 17 -16.10 -7.10 10.42
CA TYR A 17 -15.32 -6.68 9.26
C TYR A 17 -13.82 -6.70 9.56
N VAL A 18 -13.03 -7.17 8.59
CA VAL A 18 -11.55 -7.08 8.59
C VAL A 18 -11.11 -5.66 8.25
N LEU A 19 -11.81 -5.02 7.32
CA LEU A 19 -11.65 -3.60 6.97
C LEU A 19 -12.99 -2.91 7.20
N ASN A 20 -12.96 -1.77 7.90
CA ASN A 20 -14.14 -1.09 8.40
C ASN A 20 -14.07 0.40 8.06
N ASP A 21 -14.89 0.83 7.10
CA ASP A 21 -15.01 2.20 6.64
C ASP A 21 -13.69 2.83 6.17
N LEU A 22 -12.93 2.13 5.34
CA LEU A 22 -11.69 2.68 4.80
C LEU A 22 -11.98 3.68 3.69
N ASN A 23 -11.29 4.82 3.78
CA ASN A 23 -11.28 5.88 2.78
C ASN A 23 -9.85 6.19 2.39
N LEU A 24 -9.53 6.25 1.08
CA LEU A 24 -8.18 6.54 0.59
C LEU A 24 -8.24 7.13 -0.81
N HIS A 25 -7.59 8.28 -0.99
CA HIS A 25 -7.42 8.90 -2.30
C HIS A 25 -5.93 9.01 -2.62
N ILE A 26 -5.53 8.51 -3.79
CA ILE A 26 -4.15 8.53 -4.29
C ILE A 26 -4.12 9.25 -5.63
N HIS A 27 -3.24 10.25 -5.75
CA HIS A 27 -3.02 11.00 -6.97
C HIS A 27 -1.92 10.35 -7.83
N SER A 28 -1.88 10.71 -9.10
CA SER A 28 -0.78 10.30 -9.96
C SER A 28 0.53 10.91 -9.46
N GLY A 29 1.57 10.09 -9.37
CA GLY A 29 2.87 10.50 -8.86
C GLY A 29 3.04 10.41 -7.35
N ASP A 30 2.01 10.00 -6.59
CA ASP A 30 2.16 9.74 -5.15
C ASP A 30 3.00 8.48 -4.91
N TYR A 31 3.75 8.49 -3.80
CA TYR A 31 4.35 7.30 -3.22
C TYR A 31 3.72 7.04 -1.85
N ILE A 32 2.83 6.06 -1.77
CA ILE A 32 2.09 5.72 -0.55
C ILE A 32 2.66 4.43 0.07
N SER A 33 3.08 4.50 1.33
CA SER A 33 3.36 3.29 2.12
C SER A 33 2.16 2.92 2.98
N ILE A 34 1.70 1.68 2.83
CA ILE A 34 0.66 1.09 3.68
C ILE A 34 1.34 0.37 4.83
N VAL A 35 1.10 0.83 6.05
CA VAL A 35 1.71 0.32 7.28
C VAL A 35 0.65 -0.11 8.28
N GLY A 36 1.05 -0.88 9.29
CA GLY A 36 0.18 -1.38 10.37
C GLY A 36 0.64 -2.74 10.86
N ASP A 37 0.06 -3.22 11.95
CA ASP A 37 0.40 -4.48 12.58
C ASP A 37 0.12 -5.70 11.69
N ASN A 38 0.70 -6.84 12.05
CA ASN A 38 0.37 -8.11 11.40
C ASN A 38 -1.10 -8.44 11.65
N GLY A 39 -1.82 -8.78 10.57
CA GLY A 39 -3.25 -9.04 10.63
C GLY A 39 -4.14 -7.79 10.55
N SER A 40 -3.60 -6.57 10.44
CA SER A 40 -4.40 -5.34 10.35
C SER A 40 -5.22 -5.21 9.04
N GLY A 41 -4.97 -6.06 8.04
CA GLY A 41 -5.71 -6.04 6.78
C GLY A 41 -4.96 -5.48 5.58
N LYS A 42 -3.66 -5.16 5.68
CA LYS A 42 -2.83 -4.61 4.57
C LYS A 42 -2.90 -5.45 3.30
N SER A 43 -2.59 -6.74 3.39
CA SER A 43 -2.64 -7.65 2.22
C SER A 43 -4.07 -7.86 1.72
N THR A 44 -5.07 -7.75 2.59
CA THR A 44 -6.49 -7.78 2.20
C THR A 44 -6.84 -6.54 1.38
N LEU A 45 -6.40 -5.36 1.82
CA LEU A 45 -6.59 -4.11 1.07
C LEU A 45 -5.91 -4.18 -0.31
N LEU A 46 -4.66 -4.70 -0.39
CA LEU A 46 -4.00 -4.89 -1.69
C LEU A 46 -4.79 -5.82 -2.63
N ARG A 47 -5.32 -6.93 -2.11
CA ARG A 47 -6.12 -7.87 -2.92
C ARG A 47 -7.42 -7.23 -3.41
N LEU A 48 -8.01 -6.34 -2.64
CA LEU A 48 -9.20 -5.57 -3.04
C LEU A 48 -8.83 -4.54 -4.12
N ILE A 49 -7.73 -3.80 -3.98
CA ILE A 49 -7.24 -2.85 -4.99
C ILE A 49 -6.92 -3.57 -6.31
N LEU A 50 -6.31 -4.76 -6.24
CA LEU A 50 -5.97 -5.59 -7.40
C LEU A 50 -7.18 -6.31 -8.03
N GLY A 51 -8.38 -6.20 -7.42
CA GLY A 51 -9.59 -6.86 -7.91
C GLY A 51 -9.64 -8.37 -7.67
N PHE A 52 -8.75 -8.94 -6.85
CA PHE A 52 -8.80 -10.36 -6.45
C PHE A 52 -9.91 -10.63 -5.42
N LEU A 53 -10.39 -9.61 -4.74
CA LEU A 53 -11.51 -9.63 -3.81
C LEU A 53 -12.47 -8.53 -4.16
N ALA A 54 -13.76 -8.72 -3.84
CA ALA A 54 -14.79 -7.69 -3.98
C ALA A 54 -15.17 -7.13 -2.60
N PRO A 55 -15.37 -5.81 -2.45
CA PRO A 55 -15.81 -5.23 -1.20
C PRO A 55 -17.22 -5.68 -0.84
N VAL A 56 -17.53 -5.77 0.47
CA VAL A 56 -18.89 -6.02 0.97
C VAL A 56 -19.75 -4.76 0.84
N LYS A 57 -19.12 -3.58 1.13
CA LYS A 57 -19.73 -2.26 0.94
C LYS A 57 -18.67 -1.28 0.48
N GLY A 58 -19.12 -0.16 -0.09
CA GLY A 58 -18.24 0.89 -0.59
C GLY A 58 -17.78 0.64 -2.02
N SER A 59 -16.81 1.42 -2.47
CA SER A 59 -16.33 1.34 -3.84
C SER A 59 -14.81 1.53 -3.92
N ILE A 60 -14.20 0.91 -4.94
CA ILE A 60 -12.82 1.11 -5.35
C ILE A 60 -12.85 1.51 -6.82
N LYS A 61 -12.29 2.67 -7.13
CA LYS A 61 -12.17 3.18 -8.50
C LYS A 61 -10.69 3.34 -8.84
N LEU A 62 -10.28 2.76 -9.95
CA LEU A 62 -8.94 2.87 -10.52
C LEU A 62 -9.06 3.51 -11.90
N ASP A 63 -8.39 4.65 -12.11
CA ASP A 63 -8.45 5.40 -13.37
C ASP A 63 -7.43 4.91 -14.40
N SER A 64 -6.57 3.95 -14.05
CA SER A 64 -5.60 3.34 -14.96
C SER A 64 -5.80 1.84 -15.08
N ASN A 65 -5.58 1.33 -16.31
CA ASN A 65 -5.53 -0.10 -16.61
C ASN A 65 -4.09 -0.63 -16.68
N ASN A 66 -3.07 0.24 -16.58
CA ASN A 66 -1.67 -0.13 -16.68
C ASN A 66 -1.01 -0.24 -15.30
N ILE A 67 -1.52 -1.18 -14.51
CA ILE A 67 -1.11 -1.45 -13.13
C ILE A 67 -0.23 -2.68 -13.11
N ARG A 68 0.84 -2.65 -12.31
CA ARG A 68 1.71 -3.81 -12.08
C ARG A 68 1.83 -4.12 -10.62
N TYR A 69 1.92 -5.41 -10.34
CA TYR A 69 2.08 -5.94 -8.99
C TYR A 69 3.40 -6.71 -8.85
N VAL A 70 4.11 -6.42 -7.77
CA VAL A 70 5.32 -7.12 -7.35
C VAL A 70 5.02 -7.80 -6.02
N SER A 71 4.96 -9.14 -6.04
CA SER A 71 4.64 -9.95 -4.87
C SER A 71 5.81 -10.05 -3.89
N GLN A 72 5.50 -10.27 -2.60
CA GLN A 72 6.46 -10.51 -1.54
C GLN A 72 7.39 -11.70 -1.83
N LYS A 73 6.85 -12.79 -2.39
CA LYS A 73 7.65 -13.96 -2.76
C LYS A 73 8.29 -13.71 -4.11
N ASN A 74 9.62 -13.81 -4.16
CA ASN A 74 10.31 -13.86 -5.43
C ASN A 74 9.80 -15.08 -6.22
N ASP A 75 8.99 -14.82 -7.27
CA ASP A 75 8.45 -15.85 -8.17
C ASP A 75 9.53 -16.72 -8.80
N PHE A 76 10.79 -16.30 -8.67
CA PHE A 76 11.96 -16.96 -9.27
C PHE A 76 12.63 -17.99 -8.35
N SER A 77 12.30 -18.05 -7.06
CA SER A 77 12.94 -18.94 -6.09
C SER A 77 12.74 -20.43 -6.35
N HIS A 78 11.77 -20.79 -7.18
CA HIS A 78 11.44 -22.16 -7.53
C HIS A 78 11.72 -22.50 -9.00
N ALA A 79 12.35 -21.60 -9.76
CA ALA A 79 12.67 -21.86 -11.16
C ALA A 79 13.84 -22.86 -11.25
N GLY A 80 13.54 -24.14 -11.16
CA GLY A 80 14.47 -25.22 -11.55
C GLY A 80 14.86 -25.17 -13.04
N PHE A 81 14.28 -24.24 -13.79
CA PHE A 81 14.55 -24.03 -15.20
C PHE A 81 15.66 -22.99 -15.38
N PRO A 82 16.72 -23.30 -16.16
CA PRO A 82 17.84 -22.37 -16.38
C PRO A 82 17.44 -21.23 -17.33
N ILE A 83 16.84 -20.17 -16.78
CA ILE A 83 16.44 -18.97 -17.52
C ILE A 83 17.30 -17.78 -17.10
N THR A 84 17.72 -16.96 -18.06
CA THR A 84 18.47 -15.74 -17.85
C THR A 84 17.54 -14.55 -17.53
N VAL A 85 18.14 -13.47 -17.00
CA VAL A 85 17.42 -12.21 -16.74
C VAL A 85 16.81 -11.67 -18.03
N THR A 86 17.57 -11.62 -19.12
CA THR A 86 17.05 -11.15 -20.43
C THR A 86 15.88 -11.99 -20.93
N GLU A 87 16.00 -13.32 -20.86
CA GLU A 87 14.96 -14.22 -21.36
C GLU A 87 13.63 -14.05 -20.60
N ILE A 88 13.67 -13.88 -19.28
CA ILE A 88 12.43 -13.67 -18.52
C ILE A 88 11.80 -12.31 -18.82
N LEU A 89 12.59 -11.26 -18.92
CA LEU A 89 12.08 -9.92 -19.27
C LEU A 89 11.53 -9.88 -20.70
N ASP A 90 12.21 -10.53 -21.66
CA ASP A 90 11.74 -10.60 -23.04
C ASP A 90 10.46 -11.45 -23.19
N SER A 91 10.35 -12.54 -22.41
CA SER A 91 9.11 -13.33 -22.39
C SER A 91 7.93 -12.52 -21.89
N TYR A 92 8.14 -11.68 -20.87
CA TYR A 92 7.10 -10.80 -20.34
C TYR A 92 6.74 -9.67 -21.32
N ARG A 93 7.75 -9.08 -21.99
CA ARG A 93 7.54 -8.11 -23.08
C ARG A 93 6.68 -8.71 -24.19
N LYS A 94 6.96 -9.96 -24.59
CA LYS A 94 6.17 -10.70 -25.60
C LYS A 94 4.74 -10.97 -25.12
N LEU A 95 4.56 -11.34 -23.85
CA LEU A 95 3.24 -11.54 -23.25
C LEU A 95 2.38 -10.26 -23.35
N LEU A 96 2.99 -9.11 -23.13
CA LEU A 96 2.35 -7.81 -23.27
C LEU A 96 2.24 -7.34 -24.74
N LYS A 97 2.68 -8.16 -25.71
CA LYS A 97 2.66 -7.87 -27.17
C LYS A 97 3.42 -6.61 -27.55
N LEU A 98 4.41 -6.22 -26.77
CA LEU A 98 5.24 -5.05 -27.06
C LEU A 98 6.25 -5.37 -28.16
N LYS A 99 6.24 -4.55 -29.25
CA LYS A 99 7.10 -4.78 -30.43
C LYS A 99 8.51 -4.25 -30.21
N ASP A 100 8.68 -3.22 -29.37
CA ASP A 100 9.99 -2.62 -29.11
C ASP A 100 10.89 -3.59 -28.32
N LYS A 101 11.98 -4.03 -28.95
CA LYS A 101 12.99 -4.89 -28.35
C LYS A 101 13.90 -4.15 -27.36
N ASN A 102 14.01 -2.81 -27.49
CA ASN A 102 14.82 -1.99 -26.59
C ASN A 102 14.19 -1.86 -25.21
N GLU A 103 12.91 -2.19 -25.06
CA GLU A 103 12.20 -2.15 -23.79
C GLU A 103 12.91 -2.94 -22.68
N VAL A 104 13.47 -4.13 -23.02
CA VAL A 104 14.24 -4.94 -22.06
C VAL A 104 15.51 -4.21 -21.62
N ASN A 105 16.26 -3.59 -22.53
CA ASN A 105 17.44 -2.82 -22.18
C ASN A 105 17.07 -1.61 -21.31
N ARG A 106 16.03 -0.88 -21.66
CA ARG A 106 15.52 0.25 -20.88
C ARG A 106 15.25 -0.12 -19.41
N VAL A 107 14.51 -1.21 -19.18
CA VAL A 107 14.20 -1.60 -17.79
C VAL A 107 15.40 -2.15 -17.04
N LEU A 108 16.36 -2.79 -17.73
CA LEU A 108 17.64 -3.23 -17.15
C LEU A 108 18.50 -2.04 -16.70
N GLU A 109 18.57 -0.98 -17.51
CA GLU A 109 19.25 0.26 -17.17
C GLU A 109 18.59 0.93 -15.95
N LEU A 110 17.28 1.12 -15.97
CA LEU A 110 16.53 1.72 -14.87
C LEU A 110 16.73 1.01 -13.54
N THR A 111 16.88 -0.31 -13.57
CA THR A 111 17.03 -1.12 -12.35
C THR A 111 18.50 -1.43 -11.99
N ASN A 112 19.48 -0.90 -12.74
CA ASN A 112 20.92 -1.19 -12.61
C ASN A 112 21.20 -2.70 -12.70
N MET A 113 20.56 -3.39 -13.65
CA MET A 113 20.70 -4.83 -13.87
C MET A 113 21.39 -5.19 -15.20
N THR A 114 21.87 -4.22 -15.95
CA THR A 114 22.50 -4.42 -17.28
C THR A 114 23.65 -5.43 -17.26
N GLU A 115 24.53 -5.36 -16.24
CA GLU A 115 25.66 -6.29 -16.10
C GLU A 115 25.23 -7.74 -15.80
N PHE A 116 24.00 -7.92 -15.31
CA PHE A 116 23.46 -9.22 -14.92
C PHE A 116 22.51 -9.81 -15.97
N LYS A 117 22.34 -9.18 -17.13
CA LYS A 117 21.36 -9.53 -18.15
C LYS A 117 21.44 -10.99 -18.62
N ASP A 118 22.66 -11.54 -18.73
CA ASP A 118 22.91 -12.92 -19.20
C ASP A 118 23.09 -13.91 -18.05
N ARG A 119 22.95 -13.46 -16.79
CA ARG A 119 23.02 -14.31 -15.61
C ARG A 119 21.74 -15.10 -15.43
N LEU A 120 21.89 -16.36 -15.01
CA LEU A 120 20.74 -17.18 -14.60
C LEU A 120 20.05 -16.57 -13.37
N ILE A 121 18.74 -16.55 -13.36
CA ILE A 121 17.95 -16.01 -12.23
C ILE A 121 18.26 -16.74 -10.93
N SER A 122 18.45 -18.06 -10.98
CA SER A 122 18.80 -18.90 -9.83
C SER A 122 20.18 -18.57 -9.21
N LYS A 123 21.00 -17.74 -9.87
CA LYS A 123 22.33 -17.30 -9.41
C LYS A 123 22.35 -15.86 -8.93
N LEU A 124 21.20 -15.20 -8.85
CA LEU A 124 21.07 -13.83 -8.33
C LEU A 124 21.02 -13.83 -6.81
N SER A 125 21.53 -12.76 -6.18
CA SER A 125 21.24 -12.48 -4.78
C SER A 125 19.77 -12.07 -4.60
N GLY A 126 19.24 -12.09 -3.38
CA GLY A 126 17.87 -11.67 -3.09
C GLY A 126 17.57 -10.26 -3.59
N GLY A 127 18.48 -9.30 -3.35
CA GLY A 127 18.34 -7.93 -3.83
C GLY A 127 18.39 -7.80 -5.35
N GLN A 128 19.25 -8.60 -6.04
CA GLN A 128 19.28 -8.64 -7.50
C GLN A 128 18.00 -9.26 -8.07
N ALA A 129 17.51 -10.34 -7.50
CA ALA A 129 16.24 -10.98 -7.91
C ALA A 129 15.06 -10.00 -7.72
N GLN A 130 15.06 -9.23 -6.63
CA GLN A 130 14.03 -8.21 -6.41
C GLN A 130 14.10 -7.08 -7.45
N ARG A 131 15.30 -6.62 -7.83
CA ARG A 131 15.47 -5.65 -8.93
C ARG A 131 14.96 -6.19 -10.26
N VAL A 132 15.15 -7.46 -10.56
CA VAL A 132 14.57 -8.11 -11.75
C VAL A 132 13.05 -8.17 -11.67
N SER A 133 12.46 -8.43 -10.49
CA SER A 133 11.01 -8.36 -10.29
C SER A 133 10.44 -6.97 -10.56
N ILE A 134 11.14 -5.93 -10.09
CA ILE A 134 10.79 -4.53 -10.39
C ILE A 134 10.98 -4.23 -11.88
N ALA A 135 12.10 -4.67 -12.51
CA ALA A 135 12.33 -4.51 -13.95
C ALA A 135 11.19 -5.12 -14.77
N ARG A 136 10.73 -6.32 -14.39
CA ARG A 136 9.58 -6.98 -15.02
C ARG A 136 8.31 -6.14 -14.91
N ALA A 137 8.07 -5.55 -13.73
CA ALA A 137 6.92 -4.68 -13.51
C ALA A 137 6.99 -3.39 -14.33
N LEU A 138 8.20 -2.87 -14.61
CA LEU A 138 8.41 -1.66 -15.41
C LEU A 138 8.18 -1.85 -16.91
N ILE A 139 8.11 -3.09 -17.40
CA ILE A 139 7.85 -3.36 -18.83
C ILE A 139 6.47 -2.83 -19.21
N GLY A 140 6.43 -2.01 -20.27
CA GLY A 140 5.21 -1.36 -20.74
C GLY A 140 4.85 -0.09 -20.00
N SER A 141 5.80 0.51 -19.27
CA SER A 141 5.70 1.83 -18.63
C SER A 141 4.41 1.98 -17.81
N PRO A 142 4.28 1.27 -16.67
CA PRO A 142 3.08 1.31 -15.85
C PRO A 142 2.84 2.70 -15.24
N ASP A 143 1.57 3.04 -15.03
CA ASP A 143 1.16 4.25 -14.32
C ASP A 143 1.21 4.05 -12.79
N LEU A 144 1.00 2.80 -12.36
CA LEU A 144 0.97 2.41 -10.95
C LEU A 144 1.72 1.08 -10.74
N ILE A 145 2.62 1.07 -9.76
CA ILE A 145 3.26 -0.15 -9.26
C ILE A 145 2.82 -0.38 -7.82
N ILE A 146 2.32 -1.57 -7.54
CA ILE A 146 1.97 -2.04 -6.21
C ILE A 146 3.01 -3.06 -5.78
N LEU A 147 3.66 -2.83 -4.62
CA LEU A 147 4.68 -3.72 -4.06
C LEU A 147 4.20 -4.26 -2.71
N ASP A 148 4.30 -5.56 -2.55
CA ASP A 148 3.99 -6.23 -1.28
C ASP A 148 5.31 -6.62 -0.60
N GLU A 149 5.71 -5.84 0.42
CA GLU A 149 6.94 -6.04 1.19
C GLU A 149 8.22 -6.19 0.33
N PRO A 150 8.58 -5.18 -0.47
CA PRO A 150 9.63 -5.31 -1.50
C PRO A 150 11.03 -5.56 -0.94
N SER A 151 11.26 -5.40 0.35
CA SER A 151 12.56 -5.53 1.01
C SER A 151 12.67 -6.71 1.97
N THR A 152 11.62 -7.52 2.14
CA THR A 152 11.61 -8.64 3.08
C THR A 152 12.60 -9.73 2.67
N GLY A 153 13.43 -10.17 3.62
CA GLY A 153 14.43 -11.22 3.38
C GLY A 153 15.67 -10.76 2.61
N ILE A 154 15.89 -9.46 2.47
CA ILE A 154 17.02 -8.85 1.74
C ILE A 154 17.96 -8.16 2.74
N ASP A 155 19.26 -8.20 2.51
CA ASP A 155 20.24 -7.51 3.33
C ASP A 155 20.07 -5.98 3.30
N ARG A 156 20.48 -5.28 4.38
CA ARG A 156 20.24 -3.85 4.57
C ARG A 156 20.75 -2.99 3.40
N LYS A 157 21.96 -3.27 2.87
CA LYS A 157 22.53 -2.51 1.77
C LYS A 157 21.71 -2.65 0.49
N SER A 158 21.25 -3.86 0.21
CA SER A 158 20.36 -4.12 -0.93
C SER A 158 18.99 -3.48 -0.75
N GLN A 159 18.43 -3.45 0.48
CA GLN A 159 17.20 -2.73 0.81
C GLN A 159 17.32 -1.24 0.47
N GLU A 160 18.35 -0.56 1.00
CA GLU A 160 18.60 0.86 0.70
C GLU A 160 18.65 1.13 -0.80
N GLY A 161 19.30 0.24 -1.55
CA GLY A 161 19.38 0.33 -3.01
C GLY A 161 18.05 0.10 -3.73
N ILE A 162 17.12 -0.69 -3.17
CA ILE A 162 15.77 -0.89 -3.71
C ILE A 162 14.93 0.37 -3.46
N TYR A 163 14.95 0.93 -2.25
CA TYR A 163 14.20 2.15 -1.95
C TYR A 163 14.70 3.37 -2.72
N ALA A 164 16.04 3.48 -2.93
CA ALA A 164 16.59 4.51 -3.80
C ALA A 164 16.06 4.37 -5.25
N LEU A 165 15.99 3.14 -5.78
CA LEU A 165 15.39 2.87 -7.08
C LEU A 165 13.91 3.27 -7.12
N LEU A 166 13.11 2.89 -6.12
CA LEU A 166 11.68 3.23 -6.06
C LEU A 166 11.46 4.76 -6.01
N ARG A 167 12.28 5.49 -5.23
CA ARG A 167 12.24 6.95 -5.22
C ARG A 167 12.54 7.54 -6.59
N ASP A 168 13.58 7.04 -7.26
CA ASP A 168 13.96 7.50 -8.60
C ASP A 168 12.81 7.26 -9.61
N LEU A 169 12.17 6.10 -9.56
CA LEU A 169 11.02 5.78 -10.39
C LEU A 169 9.83 6.71 -10.14
N ASN A 170 9.58 7.03 -8.87
CA ASN A 170 8.52 7.96 -8.51
C ASN A 170 8.85 9.40 -8.93
N GLN A 171 10.02 9.93 -8.50
CA GLN A 171 10.35 11.35 -8.67
C GLN A 171 10.74 11.72 -10.10
N LYS A 172 11.51 10.85 -10.79
CA LYS A 172 12.02 11.14 -12.14
C LYS A 172 11.13 10.62 -13.26
N HIS A 173 10.41 9.52 -13.01
CA HIS A 173 9.56 8.86 -14.01
C HIS A 173 8.06 9.01 -13.73
N HIS A 174 7.70 9.71 -12.63
CA HIS A 174 6.32 9.99 -12.23
C HIS A 174 5.42 8.77 -12.09
N ILE A 175 6.03 7.60 -11.78
CA ILE A 175 5.27 6.37 -11.54
C ILE A 175 4.65 6.47 -10.15
N THR A 176 3.35 6.23 -10.06
CA THR A 176 2.66 6.11 -8.77
C THR A 176 3.07 4.82 -8.09
N ILE A 177 3.35 4.86 -6.79
CA ILE A 177 3.80 3.71 -6.03
C ILE A 177 2.90 3.49 -4.82
N ILE A 178 2.44 2.27 -4.65
CA ILE A 178 1.84 1.78 -3.39
C ILE A 178 2.73 0.65 -2.88
N SER A 179 3.28 0.78 -1.68
CA SER A 179 4.13 -0.23 -1.06
C SER A 179 3.57 -0.65 0.29
N VAL A 180 3.40 -1.95 0.52
CA VAL A 180 3.16 -2.46 1.88
C VAL A 180 4.47 -2.61 2.58
N GLU A 181 4.59 -2.03 3.78
CA GLU A 181 5.85 -1.94 4.50
C GLU A 181 5.73 -2.48 5.93
N HIS A 182 6.78 -3.19 6.35
CA HIS A 182 7.00 -3.54 7.75
C HIS A 182 8.13 -2.71 8.37
N ASN A 183 9.03 -2.18 7.54
CA ASN A 183 10.11 -1.30 7.97
C ASN A 183 9.63 0.14 8.00
N LEU A 184 9.27 0.62 9.19
CA LEU A 184 8.71 1.96 9.39
C LEU A 184 9.72 3.07 9.07
N GLU A 185 11.02 2.86 9.34
CA GLU A 185 12.06 3.83 8.98
C GLU A 185 12.10 4.04 7.47
N MET A 186 12.00 2.96 6.69
CA MET A 186 11.99 3.03 5.24
C MET A 186 10.70 3.63 4.68
N ALA A 187 9.55 3.33 5.31
CA ALA A 187 8.27 3.97 4.95
C ALA A 187 8.35 5.49 5.14
N ILE A 188 8.79 5.95 6.31
CA ILE A 188 8.93 7.37 6.63
C ILE A 188 9.92 8.09 5.68
N ALA A 189 11.07 7.44 5.39
CA ALA A 189 12.14 8.07 4.60
C ALA A 189 11.84 8.16 3.09
N ASN A 190 10.89 7.37 2.56
CA ASN A 190 10.73 7.21 1.12
C ASN A 190 9.35 7.58 0.58
N SER A 191 8.32 7.64 1.41
CA SER A 191 6.94 7.89 0.96
C SER A 191 6.60 9.38 0.91
N THR A 192 5.68 9.75 0.04
CA THR A 192 5.05 11.08 0.10
C THR A 192 4.00 11.14 1.21
N ASN A 193 3.27 10.03 1.41
CA ASN A 193 2.29 9.88 2.48
C ASN A 193 2.29 8.43 2.99
N ILE A 194 1.79 8.25 4.20
CA ILE A 194 1.64 6.95 4.85
C ILE A 194 0.15 6.68 5.08
N TYR A 195 -0.30 5.50 4.69
CA TYR A 195 -1.63 5.00 5.03
C TYR A 195 -1.52 3.97 6.15
N HIS A 196 -1.85 4.40 7.37
CA HIS A 196 -1.78 3.55 8.54
C HIS A 196 -3.09 2.79 8.74
N ILE A 197 -3.02 1.46 8.86
CA ILE A 197 -4.16 0.59 9.13
C ILE A 197 -4.01 -0.01 10.51
N SER A 198 -4.98 0.27 11.39
CA SER A 198 -5.07 -0.28 12.74
C SER A 198 -6.51 -0.70 13.06
N ASN A 199 -6.69 -1.91 13.60
CA ASN A 199 -8.00 -2.45 13.99
C ASN A 199 -9.08 -2.35 12.89
N GLY A 200 -8.67 -2.53 11.63
CA GLY A 200 -9.56 -2.47 10.47
C GLY A 200 -9.92 -1.06 9.99
N HIS A 201 -9.47 0.00 10.66
CA HIS A 201 -9.60 1.38 10.26
C HIS A 201 -8.32 1.90 9.64
N GLY A 202 -8.41 2.84 8.70
CA GLY A 202 -7.25 3.41 8.02
C GLY A 202 -7.31 4.94 8.00
N HIS A 203 -6.16 5.59 8.14
CA HIS A 203 -6.01 7.03 7.94
C HIS A 203 -4.76 7.34 7.15
N LEU A 204 -4.81 8.42 6.39
CA LEU A 204 -3.70 8.96 5.62
C LEU A 204 -3.04 10.08 6.42
N CYS A 205 -1.71 10.03 6.55
CA CYS A 205 -0.93 11.06 7.24
C CYS A 205 0.40 11.32 6.53
N SER A 206 1.06 12.44 6.87
CA SER A 206 2.42 12.67 6.38
C SER A 206 3.42 11.76 7.11
N PRO A 207 4.61 11.51 6.52
CA PRO A 207 5.67 10.76 7.20
C PRO A 207 6.06 11.33 8.56
N GLU A 208 6.05 12.67 8.71
CA GLU A 208 6.36 13.37 9.95
C GLU A 208 5.28 13.15 11.02
N GLN A 209 3.99 13.21 10.62
CA GLN A 209 2.86 12.93 11.50
C GLN A 209 2.91 11.49 12.00
N TYR A 210 3.19 10.54 11.10
CA TYR A 210 3.30 9.13 11.46
C TYR A 210 4.48 8.86 12.41
N ALA A 211 5.63 9.51 12.18
CA ALA A 211 6.78 9.42 13.09
C ALA A 211 6.42 9.90 14.50
N CYS A 212 5.66 11.00 14.63
CA CYS A 212 5.14 11.49 15.91
C CYS A 212 4.21 10.46 16.58
N GLU A 213 3.27 9.86 15.85
CA GLU A 213 2.36 8.83 16.40
C GLU A 213 3.12 7.64 17.00
N ILE A 214 4.16 7.14 16.31
CA ILE A 214 4.98 6.03 16.81
C ILE A 214 5.72 6.42 18.10
N MET A 215 6.30 7.62 18.15
CA MET A 215 7.04 8.09 19.32
C MET A 215 6.14 8.17 20.55
N HIS A 216 4.90 8.64 20.39
CA HIS A 216 3.90 8.70 21.47
C HIS A 216 3.51 7.31 21.96
N ASN A 217 3.22 6.37 21.06
CA ASN A 217 2.79 5.03 21.40
C ASN A 217 3.91 4.19 22.07
N THR A 218 5.19 4.53 21.84
CA THR A 218 6.33 3.81 22.43
C THR A 218 6.79 4.37 23.79
N GLY A 219 6.13 5.42 24.34
CA GLY A 219 6.47 6.00 25.64
C GLY A 219 7.85 6.69 25.69
N ARG A 220 8.48 6.93 24.56
CA ARG A 220 9.71 7.74 24.48
C ARG A 220 9.30 9.21 24.49
N ASN A 221 9.68 9.93 25.54
CA ASN A 221 9.40 11.37 25.67
C ASN A 221 9.80 12.15 24.42
N PRO A 222 8.86 12.81 23.78
CA PRO A 222 9.19 13.69 22.66
C PRO A 222 9.69 15.02 23.21
N VAL A 223 10.69 15.53 22.57
CA VAL A 223 11.17 16.90 22.82
C VAL A 223 10.18 17.85 22.13
N ASP A 224 9.55 18.74 22.92
CA ASP A 224 8.69 19.86 22.52
C ASP A 224 7.45 19.56 21.64
N HIS A 225 6.32 19.32 22.31
CA HIS A 225 5.02 18.99 21.69
C HIS A 225 4.06 20.15 21.47
N GLU A 226 4.42 21.38 21.75
CA GLU A 226 3.50 22.52 21.59
C GLU A 226 3.16 22.86 20.12
N ASN A 227 3.84 22.24 19.13
CA ASN A 227 3.66 22.51 17.71
C ASN A 227 3.35 21.28 16.82
N CYS A 228 2.98 20.14 17.37
CA CYS A 228 2.59 18.98 16.54
C CYS A 228 1.10 19.09 16.13
N SER A 229 0.83 19.53 14.91
CA SER A 229 -0.52 19.66 14.34
C SER A 229 -1.26 18.32 14.16
N CYS A 230 -0.59 17.19 14.42
CA CYS A 230 -1.17 15.84 14.32
C CYS A 230 -2.25 15.54 15.39
N PHE A 231 -2.36 16.34 16.46
CA PHE A 231 -3.32 16.11 17.55
C PHE A 231 -4.69 16.72 17.32
N THR A 232 -4.82 17.73 16.45
CA THR A 232 -6.07 18.48 16.30
C THR A 232 -7.12 17.79 15.46
N ASP A 233 -6.72 16.96 14.48
CA ASP A 233 -7.69 16.34 13.56
C ASP A 233 -8.26 14.99 14.05
N VAL A 234 -7.44 14.14 14.67
CA VAL A 234 -7.88 12.80 15.09
C VAL A 234 -8.76 12.87 16.35
N THR A 235 -8.40 13.72 17.32
CA THR A 235 -9.23 13.93 18.54
C THR A 235 -10.55 14.62 18.22
N THR A 236 -10.56 15.58 17.28
CA THR A 236 -11.78 16.29 16.88
C THR A 236 -12.74 15.38 16.12
N GLN A 237 -12.24 14.50 15.23
CA GLN A 237 -13.08 13.53 14.52
C GLN A 237 -13.60 12.43 15.44
N ALA A 238 -12.77 11.90 16.35
CA ALA A 238 -13.22 10.87 17.32
C ALA A 238 -14.25 11.45 18.32
N GLN A 239 -14.06 12.69 18.79
CA GLN A 239 -15.01 13.37 19.64
C GLN A 239 -16.30 13.74 18.91
N ALA A 240 -16.24 14.18 17.65
CA ALA A 240 -17.42 14.44 16.83
C ALA A 240 -18.22 13.16 16.54
N GLN A 241 -17.56 12.03 16.26
CA GLN A 241 -18.22 10.74 16.07
C GLN A 241 -18.83 10.20 17.37
N ALA A 242 -18.13 10.35 18.50
CA ALA A 242 -18.69 9.94 19.80
C ALA A 242 -19.91 10.79 20.21
N GLN A 243 -19.88 12.09 19.94
CA GLN A 243 -21.03 12.98 20.17
C GLN A 243 -22.20 12.68 19.23
N ALA A 244 -21.94 12.41 17.96
CA ALA A 244 -22.98 12.03 17.00
C ALA A 244 -23.65 10.68 17.38
N GLN A 245 -22.89 9.69 17.84
CA GLN A 245 -23.43 8.42 18.34
C GLN A 245 -24.22 8.58 19.63
N ALA A 246 -23.75 9.43 20.57
CA ALA A 246 -24.50 9.71 21.79
C ALA A 246 -25.83 10.45 21.52
N GLN A 247 -25.85 11.39 20.57
CA GLN A 247 -27.06 12.08 20.15
C GLN A 247 -28.05 11.16 19.43
N ALA A 248 -27.58 10.24 18.57
CA ALA A 248 -28.42 9.26 17.91
C ALA A 248 -29.05 8.25 18.90
N GLN A 249 -28.32 7.84 19.92
CA GLN A 249 -28.82 6.97 21.00
C GLN A 249 -29.84 7.69 21.88
N ALA A 250 -29.62 8.97 22.19
CA ALA A 250 -30.58 9.78 22.97
C ALA A 250 -31.90 10.04 22.20
N GLN A 251 -31.83 10.25 20.89
CA GLN A 251 -33.02 10.39 20.04
C GLN A 251 -33.80 9.07 19.93
N ALA A 252 -33.11 7.93 19.77
CA ALA A 252 -33.79 6.64 19.72
C ALA A 252 -34.51 6.28 21.04
N GLN A 253 -33.96 6.70 22.17
CA GLN A 253 -34.62 6.51 23.48
C GLN A 253 -35.82 7.48 23.71
N ALA A 254 -35.78 8.68 23.15
CA ALA A 254 -36.89 9.63 23.23
C ALA A 254 -38.08 9.20 22.36
N ASP A 255 -37.80 8.62 21.19
CA ASP A 255 -38.86 8.11 20.31
C ASP A 255 -39.57 6.86 20.89
N ASP A 256 -38.84 6.01 21.65
CA ASP A 256 -39.42 4.83 22.29
C ASP A 256 -40.35 5.19 23.47
N THR A 257 -39.98 6.23 24.24
CA THR A 257 -40.86 6.75 25.34
C THR A 257 -42.12 7.41 24.84
N THR A 258 -42.10 8.04 23.67
CA THR A 258 -43.31 8.70 23.09
C THR A 258 -44.29 7.68 22.53
N THR A 259 -43.83 6.49 22.16
CA THR A 259 -44.64 5.40 21.60
C THR A 259 -45.38 4.60 22.70
N GLU A 260 -44.86 4.57 23.93
CA GLU A 260 -45.53 3.92 25.07
C GLU A 260 -46.65 4.77 25.68
N GLU A 261 -46.54 6.10 25.68
CA GLU A 261 -47.62 6.98 26.21
C GLU A 261 -48.87 7.02 25.34
N VAL A 262 -48.80 6.68 24.05
CA VAL A 262 -49.96 6.64 23.14
C VAL A 262 -50.75 5.31 23.22
N ARG A 263 -50.24 4.30 23.91
CA ARG A 263 -50.90 3.00 24.08
C ARG A 263 -51.76 2.86 25.35
N HIS A 264 -51.87 3.90 26.16
CA HIS A 264 -52.63 3.91 27.44
C HIS A 264 -53.70 5.02 27.51
N VAL A 265 -54.26 5.44 26.38
CA VAL A 265 -55.47 6.27 26.34
C VAL A 265 -56.58 5.57 25.58
#